data_b07b7e3e3b6cd92a37df64923b2d149d
#
_entry.id   b07b7e3e3b6cd92a37df64923b2d149d
#
_cell.length_a   1.000
_cell.length_b   1.000
_cell.length_c   1.000
_cell.angle_alpha   90.00
_cell.angle_beta   90.00
_cell.angle_gamma   90.00
#
_symmetry.space_group_name_H-M   'P 1'
#
loop_
_entity.id
_entity.type
_entity.pdbx_description
1 polymer ?
#
loop_
_entity_poly.entity_id
_entity_poly.type
_entity_poly.pdbx_seq_one_letter_code
_entity_poly.pdbx_strand_id
1 'polypeptide(L)'
;MGLFSFLFSKHKLLRTTYEAETFRAVFREDEELFLRVEKGEELKRYRELEEYVNSAQFKERRKEIEQLSYKDSEYYKAERQYKALLKVRKLQSYLLIADSEELKGYERVKALPEYQEYQKLKVMVMSAGFDKKLHAVEYKAYQEIIRQPKIAALIKLEKLRRFKEYREVKDTDLPQKFTHLETYIRSEEFKRNRAYLLNKNRYQTTEDYQLLCEFDALKKRPEIAKYILLAQDPYFNSMRRWQLVFEDDFNQGRLDETKWITRYYAGERFLNDTYGVGEDMQLYSPDNITFGESAVCLNFRKESIIGKYWDRQVGIREKKYDYSSAMI
;
A
#
# COMPACT_ATOMS: atom_id res chain seq x y z
N MET A 1 14.39 -25.33 -12.55
CA MET A 1 15.13 -24.31 -13.32
C MET A 1 14.31 -24.05 -14.56
N GLY A 2 13.61 -22.91 -14.59
CA GLY A 2 12.57 -22.68 -15.58
C GLY A 2 13.13 -22.23 -16.92
N LEU A 3 12.28 -22.31 -17.93
CA LEU A 3 12.50 -21.80 -19.30
C LEU A 3 13.11 -20.40 -19.35
N PHE A 4 12.90 -19.60 -18.33
CA PHE A 4 13.45 -18.22 -18.20
C PHE A 4 14.96 -18.11 -18.18
N SER A 5 15.70 -19.10 -17.65
CA SER A 5 17.18 -19.04 -17.68
C SER A 5 17.75 -19.17 -19.08
N PHE A 6 16.97 -19.75 -20.01
CA PHE A 6 17.34 -19.91 -21.41
C PHE A 6 17.21 -18.59 -22.18
N LEU A 7 16.17 -17.81 -21.90
CA LEU A 7 15.91 -16.52 -22.54
C LEU A 7 16.87 -15.41 -22.11
N PHE A 8 17.41 -15.49 -20.90
CA PHE A 8 18.30 -14.47 -20.33
C PHE A 8 19.80 -14.74 -20.54
N SER A 9 20.17 -15.84 -21.16
CA SER A 9 21.56 -16.10 -21.53
C SER A 9 21.95 -15.24 -22.73
N LYS A 10 22.54 -14.11 -22.46
CA LYS A 10 22.85 -13.01 -23.39
C LYS A 10 23.60 -13.33 -24.69
N HIS A 11 24.06 -14.58 -24.93
CA HIS A 11 24.93 -14.92 -26.06
C HIS A 11 24.81 -16.37 -26.54
N LYS A 12 23.69 -17.07 -26.29
CA LYS A 12 23.53 -18.40 -26.85
C LYS A 12 23.00 -18.30 -28.29
N LEU A 13 23.88 -18.48 -29.25
CA LEU A 13 23.47 -18.70 -30.63
C LEU A 13 22.55 -19.93 -30.67
N LEU A 14 21.36 -19.79 -31.26
CA LEU A 14 20.47 -20.91 -31.52
C LEU A 14 21.20 -21.87 -32.45
N ARG A 15 21.43 -23.10 -32.00
CA ARG A 15 22.28 -24.06 -32.72
C ARG A 15 21.52 -24.97 -33.65
N THR A 16 20.21 -25.09 -33.45
CA THR A 16 19.37 -26.01 -34.21
C THR A 16 18.05 -25.32 -34.62
N THR A 17 17.45 -25.81 -35.66
CA THR A 17 16.11 -25.38 -36.13
C THR A 17 15.08 -25.53 -35.01
N TYR A 18 15.15 -26.65 -34.27
CA TYR A 18 14.26 -26.92 -33.14
C TYR A 18 14.39 -25.85 -32.03
N GLU A 19 15.61 -25.42 -31.68
CA GLU A 19 15.84 -24.32 -30.72
C GLU A 19 15.25 -23.01 -31.23
N ALA A 20 15.37 -22.73 -32.51
CA ALA A 20 14.81 -21.53 -33.15
C ALA A 20 13.29 -21.54 -33.14
N GLU A 21 12.66 -22.66 -33.47
CA GLU A 21 11.19 -22.83 -33.45
C GLU A 21 10.64 -22.70 -32.02
N THR A 22 11.30 -23.35 -31.06
CA THR A 22 10.91 -23.24 -29.65
C THR A 22 11.01 -21.81 -29.16
N PHE A 23 12.08 -21.11 -29.51
CA PHE A 23 12.25 -19.70 -29.18
C PHE A 23 11.14 -18.83 -29.77
N ARG A 24 10.84 -19.04 -31.06
CA ARG A 24 9.76 -18.30 -31.76
C ARG A 24 8.42 -18.52 -31.12
N ALA A 25 8.09 -19.77 -30.76
CA ALA A 25 6.83 -20.09 -30.09
C ALA A 25 6.69 -19.35 -28.76
N VAL A 26 7.72 -19.44 -27.90
CA VAL A 26 7.74 -18.74 -26.62
C VAL A 26 7.68 -17.23 -26.81
N PHE A 27 8.40 -16.68 -27.78
CA PHE A 27 8.38 -15.25 -28.05
C PHE A 27 6.99 -14.76 -28.49
N ARG A 28 6.30 -15.52 -29.36
CA ARG A 28 4.92 -15.20 -29.77
C ARG A 28 3.95 -15.23 -28.60
N GLU A 29 4.02 -16.27 -27.76
CA GLU A 29 3.20 -16.33 -26.55
C GLU A 29 3.44 -15.14 -25.61
N ASP A 30 4.69 -14.75 -25.43
CA ASP A 30 5.08 -13.61 -24.61
C ASP A 30 4.60 -12.28 -25.22
N GLU A 31 4.68 -12.14 -26.53
CA GLU A 31 4.20 -10.94 -27.25
C GLU A 31 2.66 -10.84 -27.20
N GLU A 32 1.96 -11.93 -27.40
CA GLU A 32 0.49 -11.99 -27.29
C GLU A 32 0.04 -11.62 -25.87
N LEU A 33 0.69 -12.19 -24.85
CA LEU A 33 0.43 -11.84 -23.45
C LEU A 33 0.70 -10.36 -23.21
N PHE A 34 1.86 -9.87 -23.66
CA PHE A 34 2.25 -8.46 -23.49
C PHE A 34 1.22 -7.52 -24.09
N LEU A 35 0.80 -7.74 -25.33
CA LEU A 35 -0.19 -6.90 -26.03
C LEU A 35 -1.59 -6.98 -25.40
N ARG A 36 -1.97 -8.17 -24.92
CA ARG A 36 -3.25 -8.37 -24.21
C ARG A 36 -3.27 -7.61 -22.89
N VAL A 37 -2.21 -7.74 -22.09
CA VAL A 37 -2.11 -7.07 -20.79
C VAL A 37 -1.97 -5.55 -20.96
N GLU A 38 -1.20 -5.11 -21.95
CA GLU A 38 -0.99 -3.67 -22.23
C GLU A 38 -2.30 -2.91 -22.49
N LYS A 39 -3.28 -3.59 -23.12
CA LYS A 39 -4.61 -3.03 -23.41
C LYS A 39 -5.62 -3.29 -22.29
N GLY A 40 -5.23 -4.06 -21.26
CA GLY A 40 -6.13 -4.50 -20.20
C GLY A 40 -6.40 -3.41 -19.16
N GLU A 41 -7.63 -3.36 -18.65
CA GLU A 41 -8.03 -2.44 -17.57
C GLU A 41 -7.26 -2.72 -16.26
N GLU A 42 -6.84 -3.96 -16.03
CA GLU A 42 -6.07 -4.33 -14.85
C GLU A 42 -4.68 -3.68 -14.79
N LEU A 43 -3.98 -3.59 -15.93
CA LEU A 43 -2.71 -2.89 -15.99
C LEU A 43 -2.88 -1.38 -15.83
N LYS A 44 -3.94 -0.83 -16.37
CA LYS A 44 -4.29 0.58 -16.18
C LYS A 44 -4.53 0.87 -14.71
N ARG A 45 -5.34 0.03 -14.05
CA ARG A 45 -5.58 0.12 -12.61
C ARG A 45 -4.31 -0.04 -11.79
N TYR A 46 -3.44 -1.00 -12.15
CA TYR A 46 -2.14 -1.18 -11.52
C TYR A 46 -1.29 0.10 -11.59
N ARG A 47 -1.21 0.75 -12.75
CA ARG A 47 -0.43 1.99 -12.94
C ARG A 47 -0.99 3.15 -12.12
N GLU A 48 -2.31 3.32 -12.10
CA GLU A 48 -2.97 4.34 -11.25
C GLU A 48 -2.62 4.13 -9.76
N LEU A 49 -2.71 2.90 -9.30
CA LEU A 49 -2.37 2.56 -7.92
C LEU A 49 -0.87 2.69 -7.64
N GLU A 50 -0.01 2.33 -8.58
CA GLU A 50 1.44 2.50 -8.46
C GLU A 50 1.83 3.97 -8.31
N GLU A 51 1.26 4.85 -9.09
CA GLU A 51 1.45 6.29 -9.00
C GLU A 51 0.95 6.80 -7.64
N TYR A 52 -0.26 6.41 -7.23
CA TYR A 52 -0.85 6.83 -5.98
C TYR A 52 -0.05 6.37 -4.76
N VAL A 53 0.27 5.07 -4.65
CA VAL A 53 1.01 4.48 -3.52
C VAL A 53 2.43 5.04 -3.41
N ASN A 54 3.06 5.40 -4.53
CA ASN A 54 4.38 6.01 -4.54
C ASN A 54 4.37 7.52 -4.31
N SER A 55 3.21 8.17 -4.31
CA SER A 55 3.07 9.60 -4.11
C SER A 55 3.55 10.07 -2.74
N ALA A 56 4.00 11.31 -2.66
CA ALA A 56 4.36 11.94 -1.39
C ALA A 56 3.16 12.02 -0.45
N GLN A 57 1.99 12.34 -0.99
CA GLN A 57 0.75 12.46 -0.22
C GLN A 57 0.36 11.15 0.48
N PHE A 58 0.43 10.01 -0.24
CA PHE A 58 0.15 8.70 0.35
C PHE A 58 1.11 8.36 1.50
N LYS A 59 2.41 8.60 1.29
CA LYS A 59 3.45 8.35 2.30
C LYS A 59 3.28 9.23 3.53
N GLU A 60 2.93 10.49 3.32
CA GLU A 60 2.69 11.44 4.40
C GLU A 60 1.45 11.06 5.22
N ARG A 61 0.31 10.80 4.58
CA ARG A 61 -0.91 10.32 5.25
C ARG A 61 -0.67 9.06 6.07
N ARG A 62 0.01 8.09 5.50
CA ARG A 62 0.38 6.87 6.23
C ARG A 62 1.20 7.20 7.47
N LYS A 63 2.23 8.02 7.32
CA LYS A 63 3.08 8.45 8.43
C LYS A 63 2.31 9.19 9.51
N GLU A 64 1.43 10.10 9.13
CA GLU A 64 0.56 10.81 10.07
C GLU A 64 -0.30 9.84 10.88
N ILE A 65 -0.99 8.90 10.22
CA ILE A 65 -1.84 7.91 10.90
C ILE A 65 -1.02 7.00 11.83
N GLU A 66 0.16 6.52 11.37
CA GLU A 66 1.02 5.65 12.17
C GLU A 66 1.63 6.37 13.38
N GLN A 67 1.92 7.67 13.26
CA GLN A 67 2.49 8.49 14.32
C GLN A 67 1.48 8.96 15.37
N LEU A 68 0.17 8.88 15.08
CA LEU A 68 -0.83 9.25 16.08
C LEU A 68 -0.62 8.47 17.38
N SER A 69 -0.55 9.18 18.50
CA SER A 69 -0.36 8.59 19.82
C SER A 69 -1.50 9.02 20.75
N TYR A 70 -2.11 8.03 21.42
CA TYR A 70 -3.11 8.34 22.44
C TYR A 70 -2.55 9.21 23.56
N LYS A 71 -1.29 8.99 23.96
CA LYS A 71 -0.65 9.74 25.05
C LYS A 71 -0.46 11.23 24.76
N ASP A 72 -0.36 11.58 23.47
CA ASP A 72 -0.14 12.96 23.05
C ASP A 72 -1.47 13.67 22.71
N SER A 73 -2.59 12.95 22.73
CA SER A 73 -3.91 13.47 22.40
C SER A 73 -4.56 14.23 23.54
N GLU A 74 -5.52 15.12 23.20
CA GLU A 74 -6.39 15.79 24.16
C GLU A 74 -7.27 14.81 24.94
N TYR A 75 -7.59 13.68 24.33
CA TYR A 75 -8.37 12.60 25.01
C TYR A 75 -7.59 12.03 26.20
N TYR A 76 -6.30 11.80 26.05
CA TYR A 76 -5.46 11.34 27.17
C TYR A 76 -5.32 12.40 28.26
N LYS A 77 -5.15 13.67 27.89
CA LYS A 77 -5.08 14.77 28.84
C LYS A 77 -6.37 14.87 29.65
N ALA A 78 -7.52 14.79 28.97
CA ALA A 78 -8.83 14.80 29.62
C ALA A 78 -9.00 13.61 30.58
N GLU A 79 -8.66 12.40 30.13
CA GLU A 79 -8.74 11.19 30.99
C GLU A 79 -7.81 11.32 32.21
N ARG A 80 -6.62 11.87 32.03
CA ARG A 80 -5.67 12.09 33.12
C ARG A 80 -6.19 13.13 34.11
N GLN A 81 -6.77 14.23 33.63
CA GLN A 81 -7.38 15.25 34.48
C GLN A 81 -8.54 14.70 35.27
N TYR A 82 -9.44 13.95 34.63
CA TYR A 82 -10.55 13.30 35.30
C TYR A 82 -10.08 12.34 36.42
N LYS A 83 -9.10 11.49 36.11
CA LYS A 83 -8.48 10.57 37.09
C LYS A 83 -7.80 11.31 38.26
N ALA A 84 -7.23 12.48 37.98
CA ALA A 84 -6.64 13.32 39.02
C ALA A 84 -7.72 13.94 39.92
N LEU A 85 -8.82 14.42 39.33
CA LEU A 85 -9.95 14.98 40.11
C LEU A 85 -10.61 13.93 40.98
N LEU A 86 -10.75 12.68 40.52
CA LEU A 86 -11.29 11.58 41.36
C LEU A 86 -10.47 11.30 42.61
N LYS A 87 -9.17 11.70 42.64
CA LYS A 87 -8.31 11.55 43.83
C LYS A 87 -8.36 12.74 44.79
N VAL A 88 -9.04 13.82 44.41
CA VAL A 88 -9.16 15.02 45.23
C VAL A 88 -10.16 14.73 46.34
N ARG A 89 -9.67 14.59 47.58
CA ARG A 89 -10.44 14.25 48.75
C ARG A 89 -11.66 15.14 48.97
N LYS A 90 -11.47 16.46 48.84
CA LYS A 90 -12.56 17.43 49.05
C LYS A 90 -13.67 17.24 47.99
N LEU A 91 -13.31 16.92 46.76
CA LEU A 91 -14.29 16.60 45.70
C LEU A 91 -15.01 15.30 45.98
N GLN A 92 -14.34 14.26 46.51
CA GLN A 92 -14.97 13.02 46.92
C GLN A 92 -16.03 13.28 48.03
N SER A 93 -15.69 14.12 49.01
CA SER A 93 -16.63 14.55 50.04
C SER A 93 -17.84 15.32 49.48
N TYR A 94 -17.59 16.16 48.45
CA TYR A 94 -18.65 16.86 47.74
C TYR A 94 -19.59 15.85 47.02
N LEU A 95 -19.05 14.93 46.25
CA LEU A 95 -19.85 13.93 45.51
C LEU A 95 -20.66 13.01 46.40
N LEU A 96 -20.16 12.69 47.60
CA LEU A 96 -20.89 11.88 48.58
C LEU A 96 -22.06 12.64 49.23
N ILE A 97 -21.95 13.94 49.36
CA ILE A 97 -22.93 14.77 50.12
C ILE A 97 -23.95 15.43 49.18
N ALA A 98 -23.51 15.87 47.98
CA ALA A 98 -24.30 16.70 47.07
C ALA A 98 -25.73 16.20 46.81
N ASP A 99 -25.90 14.87 46.65
CA ASP A 99 -27.21 14.23 46.39
C ASP A 99 -27.73 13.43 47.60
N SER A 100 -27.10 13.58 48.78
CA SER A 100 -27.46 12.77 49.94
C SER A 100 -28.74 13.26 50.61
N GLU A 101 -29.46 12.33 51.21
CA GLU A 101 -30.62 12.68 52.06
C GLU A 101 -30.22 13.49 53.28
N GLU A 102 -28.97 13.36 53.73
CA GLU A 102 -28.43 14.18 54.82
C GLU A 102 -28.41 15.67 54.43
N LEU A 103 -28.01 15.98 53.18
CA LEU A 103 -28.00 17.37 52.70
C LEU A 103 -29.42 17.89 52.49
N LYS A 104 -30.32 17.11 51.94
CA LYS A 104 -31.71 17.48 51.79
C LYS A 104 -32.36 17.74 53.14
N GLY A 105 -32.03 16.91 54.12
CA GLY A 105 -32.48 17.12 55.53
C GLY A 105 -31.94 18.40 56.13
N TYR A 106 -30.63 18.67 55.91
CA TYR A 106 -29.97 19.90 56.35
C TYR A 106 -30.63 21.15 55.76
N GLU A 107 -30.88 21.19 54.46
CA GLU A 107 -31.52 22.35 53.82
C GLU A 107 -32.96 22.55 54.26
N ARG A 108 -33.73 21.47 54.50
CA ARG A 108 -35.06 21.55 55.08
C ARG A 108 -35.04 22.17 56.48
N VAL A 109 -34.13 21.74 57.35
CA VAL A 109 -33.99 22.27 58.69
C VAL A 109 -33.56 23.73 58.67
N LYS A 110 -32.66 24.10 57.77
CA LYS A 110 -32.16 25.47 57.59
C LYS A 110 -33.24 26.47 57.14
N ALA A 111 -34.27 25.98 56.46
CA ALA A 111 -35.42 26.77 56.06
C ALA A 111 -36.44 27.00 57.21
N LEU A 112 -36.31 26.34 58.35
CA LEU A 112 -37.22 26.50 59.49
C LEU A 112 -36.96 27.79 60.27
N PRO A 113 -37.99 28.43 60.84
CA PRO A 113 -37.85 29.60 61.73
C PRO A 113 -36.94 29.34 62.92
N GLU A 114 -37.00 28.14 63.50
CA GLU A 114 -36.16 27.73 64.63
C GLU A 114 -34.65 27.77 64.30
N TYR A 115 -34.28 27.53 63.05
CA TYR A 115 -32.89 27.66 62.65
C TYR A 115 -32.43 29.11 62.59
N GLN A 116 -33.29 30.01 62.14
CA GLN A 116 -32.98 31.46 62.15
C GLN A 116 -32.81 31.98 63.59
N GLU A 117 -33.65 31.54 64.50
CA GLU A 117 -33.53 31.85 65.91
C GLU A 117 -32.25 31.26 66.52
N TYR A 118 -31.94 29.99 66.19
CA TYR A 118 -30.65 29.39 66.56
C TYR A 118 -29.47 30.23 66.10
N GLN A 119 -29.45 30.72 64.83
CA GLN A 119 -28.36 31.54 64.31
C GLN A 119 -28.22 32.85 65.04
N LYS A 120 -29.33 33.56 65.38
CA LYS A 120 -29.34 34.79 66.16
C LYS A 120 -28.75 34.58 67.56
N LEU A 121 -29.23 33.59 68.25
CA LEU A 121 -28.76 33.26 69.59
C LEU A 121 -27.29 32.78 69.57
N LYS A 122 -26.88 31.99 68.56
CA LYS A 122 -25.49 31.55 68.38
C LYS A 122 -24.54 32.71 68.20
N VAL A 123 -24.86 33.67 67.32
CA VAL A 123 -24.04 34.86 67.12
C VAL A 123 -23.90 35.65 68.41
N MET A 124 -24.98 35.83 69.15
CA MET A 124 -24.99 36.52 70.43
C MET A 124 -24.13 35.82 71.50
N VAL A 125 -24.35 34.51 71.69
CA VAL A 125 -23.67 33.70 72.71
C VAL A 125 -22.17 33.51 72.40
N MET A 126 -21.80 33.54 71.09
CA MET A 126 -20.41 33.41 70.64
C MET A 126 -19.67 34.76 70.51
N SER A 127 -20.30 35.87 70.77
CA SER A 127 -19.69 37.17 70.75
C SER A 127 -18.67 37.40 71.90
N ALA A 128 -17.60 38.13 71.63
CA ALA A 128 -16.46 38.32 72.56
C ALA A 128 -16.78 39.07 73.87
N GLY A 129 -17.98 39.56 74.09
CA GLY A 129 -18.42 40.23 75.27
C GLY A 129 -19.64 39.65 75.96
N PHE A 130 -20.00 38.39 75.59
CA PHE A 130 -21.20 37.79 76.09
C PHE A 130 -21.07 37.37 77.56
N ASP A 131 -21.87 38.01 78.44
CA ASP A 131 -21.96 37.63 79.85
C ASP A 131 -23.22 36.72 80.03
N LYS A 132 -23.01 35.48 80.48
CA LYS A 132 -24.07 34.50 80.75
C LYS A 132 -25.02 34.91 81.87
N LYS A 133 -24.56 35.74 82.80
CA LYS A 133 -25.41 36.21 83.91
C LYS A 133 -26.33 37.36 83.51
N LEU A 134 -25.76 38.25 82.67
CA LEU A 134 -26.47 39.43 82.13
C LEU A 134 -27.53 39.04 81.09
N HIS A 135 -27.28 38.01 80.36
CA HIS A 135 -28.11 37.48 79.25
C HIS A 135 -28.60 36.06 79.56
N ALA A 136 -29.08 35.81 80.81
CA ALA A 136 -29.46 34.48 81.27
C ALA A 136 -30.64 33.90 80.51
N VAL A 137 -31.61 34.70 80.05
CA VAL A 137 -32.77 34.30 79.28
C VAL A 137 -32.32 33.83 77.86
N GLU A 138 -31.51 34.59 77.17
CA GLU A 138 -31.04 34.27 75.83
C GLU A 138 -30.14 33.03 75.88
N TYR A 139 -29.30 32.92 76.91
CA TYR A 139 -28.46 31.73 77.08
C TYR A 139 -29.26 30.46 77.32
N LYS A 140 -30.36 30.55 78.13
CA LYS A 140 -31.22 29.45 78.34
C LYS A 140 -31.97 29.05 77.06
N ALA A 141 -32.53 30.01 76.34
CA ALA A 141 -33.12 29.79 75.02
C ALA A 141 -32.18 29.12 74.05
N TYR A 142 -30.94 29.56 74.02
CA TYR A 142 -29.88 28.94 73.21
C TYR A 142 -29.63 27.48 73.60
N GLN A 143 -29.63 27.16 74.94
CA GLN A 143 -29.45 25.78 75.37
C GLN A 143 -30.62 24.88 75.04
N GLU A 144 -31.84 25.40 75.09
CA GLU A 144 -33.08 24.67 74.75
C GLU A 144 -33.15 24.37 73.24
N ILE A 145 -32.78 25.38 72.38
CA ILE A 145 -32.90 25.20 70.95
C ILE A 145 -31.80 24.25 70.41
N ILE A 146 -30.61 24.21 70.97
CA ILE A 146 -29.53 23.27 70.57
C ILE A 146 -29.85 21.81 70.99
N ARG A 147 -30.75 21.62 71.94
CA ARG A 147 -31.23 20.29 72.38
C ARG A 147 -32.30 19.76 71.47
N GLN A 148 -32.97 20.57 70.68
CA GLN A 148 -34.00 20.11 69.75
C GLN A 148 -33.39 19.10 68.77
N PRO A 149 -34.03 17.92 68.55
CA PRO A 149 -33.42 16.87 67.76
C PRO A 149 -32.95 17.31 66.33
N LYS A 150 -33.76 18.16 65.68
CA LYS A 150 -33.47 18.68 64.35
C LYS A 150 -32.24 19.58 64.34
N ILE A 151 -32.13 20.51 65.27
CA ILE A 151 -31.00 21.43 65.38
C ILE A 151 -29.75 20.71 65.87
N ALA A 152 -29.87 19.79 66.82
CA ALA A 152 -28.78 18.94 67.28
C ALA A 152 -28.17 18.11 66.17
N ALA A 153 -29.02 17.48 65.31
CA ALA A 153 -28.56 16.72 64.13
C ALA A 153 -27.82 17.64 63.14
N LEU A 154 -28.35 18.84 62.88
CA LEU A 154 -27.73 19.82 62.01
C LEU A 154 -26.35 20.25 62.55
N ILE A 155 -26.23 20.59 63.82
CA ILE A 155 -24.96 20.96 64.47
C ILE A 155 -23.94 19.80 64.37
N LYS A 156 -24.39 18.57 64.57
CA LYS A 156 -23.55 17.38 64.44
C LYS A 156 -23.03 17.21 63.00
N LEU A 157 -23.92 17.44 62.00
CA LEU A 157 -23.56 17.35 60.60
C LEU A 157 -22.53 18.42 60.22
N GLU A 158 -22.72 19.69 60.66
CA GLU A 158 -21.77 20.82 60.42
C GLU A 158 -20.36 20.56 60.98
N LYS A 159 -20.26 19.79 62.06
CA LYS A 159 -18.98 19.41 62.68
C LYS A 159 -18.25 18.29 61.89
N LEU A 160 -18.95 17.52 61.07
CA LEU A 160 -18.33 16.45 60.30
C LEU A 160 -17.33 17.01 59.27
N ARG A 161 -16.17 16.39 59.22
CA ARG A 161 -15.09 16.80 58.29
C ARG A 161 -15.56 16.80 56.84
N ARG A 162 -16.29 15.75 56.42
CA ARG A 162 -16.85 15.62 55.07
C ARG A 162 -17.79 16.77 54.69
N PHE A 163 -18.57 17.28 55.65
CA PHE A 163 -19.50 18.37 55.43
C PHE A 163 -18.77 19.71 55.31
N LYS A 164 -17.72 19.90 56.09
CA LYS A 164 -16.85 21.06 55.95
C LYS A 164 -16.17 21.11 54.56
N GLU A 165 -15.58 19.98 54.14
CA GLU A 165 -14.96 19.82 52.83
C GLU A 165 -15.99 20.04 51.70
N TYR A 166 -17.24 19.57 51.83
CA TYR A 166 -18.33 19.87 50.91
C TYR A 166 -18.58 21.37 50.78
N ARG A 167 -18.70 22.07 51.88
CA ARG A 167 -18.92 23.54 51.88
C ARG A 167 -17.79 24.32 51.25
N GLU A 168 -16.56 23.86 51.38
CA GLU A 168 -15.39 24.51 50.79
C GLU A 168 -15.36 24.34 49.24
N VAL A 169 -15.98 23.28 48.72
CA VAL A 169 -15.92 22.94 47.30
C VAL A 169 -17.17 23.35 46.52
N LYS A 170 -18.33 23.39 47.16
CA LYS A 170 -19.64 23.57 46.48
C LYS A 170 -19.73 24.84 45.64
N ASP A 171 -19.07 25.92 46.07
CA ASP A 171 -19.09 27.24 45.42
C ASP A 171 -17.85 27.48 44.55
N THR A 172 -17.02 26.46 44.33
CA THR A 172 -15.86 26.49 43.44
C THR A 172 -16.22 25.97 42.06
N ASP A 173 -15.27 26.11 41.10
CA ASP A 173 -15.40 25.55 39.73
C ASP A 173 -15.15 24.05 39.66
N LEU A 174 -14.63 23.44 40.74
CA LEU A 174 -14.29 22.00 40.78
C LEU A 174 -15.42 21.06 40.45
N PRO A 175 -16.65 21.17 41.04
CA PRO A 175 -17.78 20.31 40.69
C PRO A 175 -18.16 20.42 39.21
N GLN A 176 -18.20 21.63 38.66
CA GLN A 176 -18.55 21.87 37.28
C GLN A 176 -17.51 21.27 36.35
N LYS A 177 -16.22 21.45 36.59
CA LYS A 177 -15.13 20.85 35.84
C LYS A 177 -15.20 19.32 35.87
N PHE A 178 -15.51 18.73 37.02
CA PHE A 178 -15.66 17.30 37.17
C PHE A 178 -16.82 16.79 36.32
N THR A 179 -18.00 17.38 36.44
CA THR A 179 -19.19 16.97 35.70
C THR A 179 -18.99 17.11 34.20
N HIS A 180 -18.35 18.21 33.75
CA HIS A 180 -18.02 18.39 32.33
C HIS A 180 -17.08 17.30 31.83
N LEU A 181 -15.98 17.03 32.54
CA LEU A 181 -15.04 15.97 32.15
C LEU A 181 -15.66 14.58 32.22
N GLU A 182 -16.50 14.30 33.21
CA GLU A 182 -17.19 13.02 33.32
C GLU A 182 -18.15 12.79 32.16
N THR A 183 -18.94 13.79 31.78
CA THR A 183 -19.83 13.74 30.64
C THR A 183 -19.06 13.54 29.34
N TYR A 184 -17.95 14.29 29.18
CA TYR A 184 -17.11 14.17 28.00
C TYR A 184 -16.48 12.78 27.86
N ILE A 185 -15.89 12.23 28.93
CA ILE A 185 -15.25 10.90 28.89
C ILE A 185 -16.26 9.77 28.68
N ARG A 186 -17.50 9.95 29.17
CA ARG A 186 -18.58 8.97 28.97
C ARG A 186 -19.23 9.05 27.58
N SER A 187 -18.96 10.11 26.82
CA SER A 187 -19.53 10.29 25.49
C SER A 187 -19.09 9.19 24.51
N GLU A 188 -19.95 8.85 23.57
CA GLU A 188 -19.66 7.87 22.53
C GLU A 188 -18.55 8.35 21.59
N GLU A 189 -18.44 9.66 21.40
CA GLU A 189 -17.37 10.27 20.64
C GLU A 189 -16.01 10.01 21.29
N PHE A 190 -15.90 10.28 22.60
CA PHE A 190 -14.65 10.02 23.34
C PHE A 190 -14.26 8.55 23.28
N LYS A 191 -15.20 7.63 23.50
CA LYS A 191 -14.96 6.19 23.46
C LYS A 191 -14.46 5.74 22.09
N ARG A 192 -15.08 6.21 21.01
CA ARG A 192 -14.69 5.92 19.63
C ARG A 192 -13.27 6.40 19.34
N ASN A 193 -12.99 7.67 19.64
CA ASN A 193 -11.68 8.26 19.34
C ASN A 193 -10.59 7.63 20.21
N ARG A 194 -10.87 7.33 21.46
CA ARG A 194 -9.96 6.58 22.33
C ARG A 194 -9.65 5.20 21.76
N ALA A 195 -10.66 4.46 21.34
CA ALA A 195 -10.50 3.13 20.73
C ALA A 195 -9.67 3.20 19.45
N TYR A 196 -9.95 4.18 18.57
CA TYR A 196 -9.19 4.42 17.36
C TYR A 196 -7.71 4.73 17.65
N LEU A 197 -7.42 5.65 18.57
CA LEU A 197 -6.05 6.03 18.91
C LEU A 197 -5.26 4.90 19.60
N LEU A 198 -5.93 4.01 20.31
CA LEU A 198 -5.32 2.83 20.95
C LEU A 198 -5.15 1.65 19.97
N ASN A 199 -5.83 1.67 18.83
CA ASN A 199 -5.71 0.61 17.84
C ASN A 199 -4.35 0.70 17.13
N LYS A 200 -3.49 -0.28 17.34
CA LYS A 200 -2.19 -0.36 16.66
C LYS A 200 -2.31 -0.61 15.16
N ASN A 201 -3.41 -1.23 14.75
CA ASN A 201 -3.68 -1.59 13.36
C ASN A 201 -4.63 -0.58 12.67
N ARG A 202 -4.74 0.64 13.19
CA ARG A 202 -5.67 1.66 12.66
C ARG A 202 -5.44 1.99 11.19
N TYR A 203 -4.18 1.95 10.71
CA TYR A 203 -3.87 2.12 9.30
C TYR A 203 -4.57 1.07 8.43
N GLN A 204 -4.67 -0.17 8.90
CA GLN A 204 -5.32 -1.26 8.17
C GLN A 204 -6.84 -1.06 7.99
N THR A 205 -7.44 -0.15 8.73
CA THR A 205 -8.88 0.19 8.60
C THR A 205 -9.15 1.33 7.63
N THR A 206 -8.11 1.89 7.02
CA THR A 206 -8.21 3.02 6.09
C THR A 206 -8.42 2.57 4.64
N GLU A 207 -9.00 3.45 3.82
CA GLU A 207 -9.09 3.25 2.37
C GLU A 207 -7.70 3.15 1.73
N ASP A 208 -6.74 3.95 2.20
CA ASP A 208 -5.35 3.90 1.73
C ASP A 208 -4.72 2.52 1.87
N TYR A 209 -5.03 1.81 2.97
CA TYR A 209 -4.58 0.44 3.16
C TYR A 209 -5.27 -0.54 2.21
N GLN A 210 -6.56 -0.35 1.93
CA GLN A 210 -7.28 -1.19 0.96
C GLN A 210 -6.69 -1.02 -0.44
N LEU A 211 -6.39 0.22 -0.85
CA LEU A 211 -5.73 0.50 -2.13
C LEU A 211 -4.32 -0.09 -2.20
N LEU A 212 -3.58 -0.05 -1.10
CA LEU A 212 -2.28 -0.72 -1.01
C LEU A 212 -2.40 -2.24 -1.18
N CYS A 213 -3.39 -2.87 -0.54
CA CYS A 213 -3.64 -4.30 -0.69
C CYS A 213 -4.06 -4.67 -2.11
N GLU A 214 -4.87 -3.83 -2.76
CA GLU A 214 -5.26 -4.00 -4.17
C GLU A 214 -4.03 -3.90 -5.08
N PHE A 215 -3.18 -2.90 -4.88
CA PHE A 215 -1.91 -2.76 -5.60
C PHE A 215 -1.02 -3.98 -5.47
N ASP A 216 -0.81 -4.45 -4.23
CA ASP A 216 0.01 -5.63 -3.95
C ASP A 216 -0.57 -6.92 -4.55
N ALA A 217 -1.90 -7.04 -4.61
CA ALA A 217 -2.60 -8.15 -5.23
C ALA A 217 -2.42 -8.13 -6.75
N LEU A 218 -2.61 -6.98 -7.40
CA LEU A 218 -2.41 -6.82 -8.85
C LEU A 218 -0.95 -7.08 -9.23
N LYS A 219 0.00 -6.55 -8.48
CA LYS A 219 1.45 -6.76 -8.71
C LYS A 219 1.85 -8.24 -8.68
N LYS A 220 1.17 -9.05 -7.88
CA LYS A 220 1.42 -10.49 -7.75
C LYS A 220 0.72 -11.33 -8.80
N ARG A 221 -0.19 -10.77 -9.59
CA ARG A 221 -0.83 -11.51 -10.68
C ARG A 221 0.20 -11.96 -11.70
N PRO A 222 0.20 -13.24 -12.10
CA PRO A 222 1.25 -13.78 -12.98
C PRO A 222 1.38 -13.02 -14.31
N GLU A 223 0.25 -12.59 -14.88
CA GLU A 223 0.22 -11.87 -16.15
C GLU A 223 0.83 -10.47 -16.02
N ILE A 224 0.48 -9.72 -14.97
CA ILE A 224 1.04 -8.38 -14.70
C ILE A 224 2.52 -8.48 -14.34
N ALA A 225 2.89 -9.43 -13.49
CA ALA A 225 4.28 -9.66 -13.13
C ALA A 225 5.15 -10.00 -14.37
N LYS A 226 4.62 -10.86 -15.25
CA LYS A 226 5.29 -11.21 -16.51
C LYS A 226 5.37 -10.01 -17.46
N TYR A 227 4.30 -9.22 -17.58
CA TYR A 227 4.29 -7.99 -18.36
C TYR A 227 5.39 -7.01 -17.89
N ILE A 228 5.50 -6.79 -16.57
CA ILE A 228 6.52 -5.88 -16.01
C ILE A 228 7.93 -6.35 -16.35
N LEU A 229 8.19 -7.67 -16.26
CA LEU A 229 9.48 -8.25 -16.62
C LEU A 229 9.78 -8.06 -18.11
N LEU A 230 8.82 -8.36 -19.01
CA LEU A 230 8.97 -8.20 -20.45
C LEU A 230 9.14 -6.72 -20.84
N ALA A 231 8.42 -5.79 -20.19
CA ALA A 231 8.54 -4.35 -20.43
C ALA A 231 9.95 -3.82 -20.11
N GLN A 232 10.62 -4.43 -19.16
CA GLN A 232 11.99 -4.04 -18.76
C GLN A 232 13.08 -4.79 -19.52
N ASP A 233 12.73 -5.83 -20.31
CA ASP A 233 13.69 -6.61 -21.07
C ASP A 233 14.08 -5.91 -22.39
N PRO A 234 15.33 -5.42 -22.52
CA PRO A 234 15.80 -4.75 -23.73
C PRO A 234 15.79 -5.68 -24.96
N TYR A 235 16.03 -7.00 -24.74
CA TYR A 235 16.06 -7.98 -25.83
C TYR A 235 14.66 -8.20 -26.38
N PHE A 236 13.66 -8.45 -25.51
CA PHE A 236 12.26 -8.57 -25.90
C PHE A 236 11.78 -7.33 -26.66
N ASN A 237 12.08 -6.12 -26.13
CA ASN A 237 11.69 -4.86 -26.78
C ASN A 237 12.40 -4.61 -28.10
N SER A 238 13.63 -5.09 -28.27
CA SER A 238 14.35 -5.05 -29.55
C SER A 238 13.70 -5.99 -30.55
N MET A 239 13.44 -7.25 -30.15
CA MET A 239 12.87 -8.26 -31.02
C MET A 239 11.48 -7.89 -31.56
N ARG A 240 10.64 -7.25 -30.77
CA ARG A 240 9.31 -6.74 -31.18
C ARG A 240 9.38 -5.72 -32.33
N ARG A 241 10.51 -5.10 -32.58
CA ARG A 241 10.72 -4.13 -33.66
C ARG A 241 11.15 -4.79 -34.96
N TRP A 242 11.51 -6.08 -34.90
CA TRP A 242 11.96 -6.80 -36.08
C TRP A 242 10.73 -7.38 -36.80
N GLN A 243 10.70 -7.19 -38.11
CA GLN A 243 9.73 -7.81 -38.97
C GLN A 243 10.41 -8.95 -39.73
N LEU A 244 9.81 -10.14 -39.72
CA LEU A 244 10.30 -11.25 -40.52
C LEU A 244 10.09 -10.90 -42.00
N VAL A 245 11.18 -10.72 -42.73
CA VAL A 245 11.15 -10.36 -44.15
C VAL A 245 11.41 -11.55 -45.03
N PHE A 246 12.24 -12.48 -44.54
CA PHE A 246 12.64 -13.66 -45.30
C PHE A 246 12.86 -14.85 -44.36
N GLU A 247 12.35 -15.99 -44.74
CA GLU A 247 12.53 -17.27 -44.03
C GLU A 247 12.49 -18.42 -44.99
N ASP A 248 13.39 -19.41 -44.82
CA ASP A 248 13.34 -20.71 -45.44
C ASP A 248 13.89 -21.76 -44.47
N ASP A 249 13.12 -22.81 -44.22
CA ASP A 249 13.49 -23.91 -43.34
C ASP A 249 14.05 -25.12 -44.08
N PHE A 250 14.07 -25.07 -45.42
CA PHE A 250 14.53 -26.10 -46.33
C PHE A 250 13.86 -27.47 -46.14
N ASN A 251 12.69 -27.51 -45.45
CA ASN A 251 11.98 -28.76 -45.13
C ASN A 251 11.32 -29.44 -46.35
N GLN A 252 11.25 -28.75 -47.49
CA GLN A 252 10.61 -29.27 -48.70
C GLN A 252 11.49 -30.24 -49.46
N GLY A 253 12.77 -30.41 -49.09
CA GLY A 253 13.74 -31.24 -49.81
C GLY A 253 14.09 -30.71 -51.20
N ARG A 254 13.76 -29.46 -51.49
CA ARG A 254 14.07 -28.74 -52.72
C ARG A 254 14.17 -27.24 -52.41
N LEU A 255 14.88 -26.47 -53.21
CA LEU A 255 14.87 -25.03 -53.15
C LEU A 255 13.54 -24.47 -53.69
N ASP A 256 13.07 -23.44 -53.05
CA ASP A 256 12.00 -22.60 -53.57
C ASP A 256 12.64 -21.60 -54.56
N GLU A 257 12.44 -21.87 -55.87
CA GLU A 257 12.99 -21.05 -56.93
C GLU A 257 12.48 -19.60 -56.96
N THR A 258 11.42 -19.31 -56.22
CA THR A 258 10.95 -17.92 -56.04
C THR A 258 11.77 -17.16 -55.03
N LYS A 259 12.50 -17.88 -54.18
CA LYS A 259 13.31 -17.33 -53.09
C LYS A 259 14.83 -17.40 -53.41
N TRP A 260 15.25 -18.46 -54.11
CA TRP A 260 16.67 -18.80 -54.26
C TRP A 260 17.07 -18.90 -55.73
N ILE A 261 18.25 -18.48 -56.02
CA ILE A 261 18.90 -18.56 -57.32
C ILE A 261 20.19 -19.37 -57.17
N THR A 262 20.35 -20.41 -58.00
CA THR A 262 21.47 -21.36 -57.95
C THR A 262 22.58 -21.04 -58.90
N ARG A 263 22.56 -19.86 -59.48
CA ARG A 263 23.53 -19.39 -60.53
C ARG A 263 23.75 -17.89 -60.42
N TYR A 264 24.77 -17.36 -61.07
CA TYR A 264 24.95 -15.93 -61.18
C TYR A 264 23.73 -15.25 -61.83
N TYR A 265 23.19 -14.25 -61.20
CA TYR A 265 22.11 -13.46 -61.75
C TYR A 265 22.65 -12.28 -62.56
N ALA A 266 22.47 -12.35 -63.88
CA ALA A 266 22.86 -11.27 -64.74
C ALA A 266 21.66 -10.71 -65.57
N GLY A 267 20.45 -10.89 -65.05
CA GLY A 267 19.19 -10.53 -65.71
C GLY A 267 18.77 -11.50 -66.80
N GLU A 268 17.61 -11.28 -67.38
CA GLU A 268 17.03 -12.14 -68.42
C GLU A 268 17.89 -12.29 -69.67
N ARG A 269 18.85 -11.35 -69.88
CA ARG A 269 19.76 -11.38 -71.03
C ARG A 269 20.81 -12.48 -70.96
N PHE A 270 21.12 -13.04 -69.83
CA PHE A 270 22.16 -14.04 -69.63
C PHE A 270 21.65 -15.41 -69.32
N LEU A 271 20.66 -15.78 -70.06
CA LEU A 271 20.28 -17.18 -70.14
C LEU A 271 20.14 -17.87 -68.79
N ASN A 272 19.04 -18.41 -68.51
CA ASN A 272 18.77 -19.34 -67.43
C ASN A 272 19.78 -20.53 -67.40
N ASP A 273 21.07 -20.24 -67.42
CA ASP A 273 22.11 -21.25 -67.50
C ASP A 273 23.28 -20.93 -66.53
N THR A 274 23.97 -21.96 -66.12
CA THR A 274 25.11 -21.87 -65.22
C THR A 274 26.36 -21.43 -65.98
N TYR A 275 27.04 -20.39 -65.51
CA TYR A 275 28.32 -19.95 -66.07
C TYR A 275 29.26 -19.49 -64.95
N GLY A 276 30.56 -19.58 -65.18
CA GLY A 276 31.60 -19.00 -64.32
C GLY A 276 31.89 -17.56 -64.69
N VAL A 277 32.39 -16.78 -63.72
CA VAL A 277 32.76 -15.38 -63.90
C VAL A 277 34.22 -15.14 -63.48
N GLY A 278 34.95 -14.40 -64.27
CA GLY A 278 36.31 -14.03 -63.94
C GLY A 278 37.25 -15.21 -63.82
N GLU A 279 37.98 -15.29 -62.71
CA GLU A 279 38.99 -16.34 -62.49
C GLU A 279 38.43 -17.53 -61.66
N ASP A 280 37.13 -17.74 -61.67
CA ASP A 280 36.53 -18.87 -60.98
C ASP A 280 37.22 -20.20 -61.33
N MET A 281 37.61 -20.97 -60.31
CA MET A 281 38.24 -22.27 -60.46
C MET A 281 37.20 -23.40 -60.53
N GLN A 282 35.98 -23.12 -60.09
CA GLN A 282 34.83 -24.05 -60.02
C GLN A 282 33.69 -23.56 -60.91
N LEU A 283 32.92 -24.52 -61.41
CA LEU A 283 31.61 -24.25 -62.00
C LEU A 283 30.52 -24.47 -60.93
N TYR A 284 29.60 -23.51 -60.83
CA TYR A 284 28.44 -23.68 -59.94
C TYR A 284 27.37 -24.54 -60.62
N SER A 285 26.94 -25.64 -59.97
CA SER A 285 25.90 -26.53 -60.48
C SER A 285 24.84 -26.75 -59.42
N PRO A 286 23.55 -26.69 -59.80
CA PRO A 286 22.46 -27.09 -58.93
C PRO A 286 22.54 -28.55 -58.41
N ASP A 287 23.24 -29.43 -59.19
CA ASP A 287 23.42 -30.86 -58.81
C ASP A 287 24.33 -31.04 -57.59
N ASN A 288 25.00 -29.99 -57.18
CA ASN A 288 25.77 -29.95 -55.94
C ASN A 288 25.00 -29.47 -54.72
N ILE A 289 23.69 -29.29 -54.84
CA ILE A 289 22.81 -28.97 -53.75
C ILE A 289 22.13 -30.25 -53.26
N THR A 290 22.27 -30.56 -51.99
CA THR A 290 21.58 -31.69 -51.37
C THR A 290 20.83 -31.21 -50.12
N PHE A 291 19.80 -31.95 -49.75
CA PHE A 291 18.94 -31.59 -48.62
C PHE A 291 19.05 -32.63 -47.53
N GLY A 292 19.17 -32.16 -46.32
CA GLY A 292 19.03 -32.95 -45.09
C GLY A 292 17.76 -32.61 -44.34
N GLU A 293 17.65 -33.05 -43.10
CA GLU A 293 16.57 -32.64 -42.21
C GLU A 293 16.73 -31.15 -41.83
N SER A 294 15.85 -30.30 -42.40
CA SER A 294 15.89 -28.82 -42.14
C SER A 294 17.22 -28.15 -42.48
N ALA A 295 17.92 -28.64 -43.48
CA ALA A 295 19.18 -28.04 -43.92
C ALA A 295 19.40 -28.26 -45.40
N VAL A 296 20.02 -27.29 -46.06
CA VAL A 296 20.61 -27.40 -47.40
C VAL A 296 22.08 -27.53 -47.27
N CYS A 297 22.68 -28.44 -48.03
CA CYS A 297 24.12 -28.64 -48.12
C CYS A 297 24.63 -28.21 -49.49
N LEU A 298 25.58 -27.31 -49.51
CA LEU A 298 26.30 -26.87 -50.71
C LEU A 298 27.57 -27.72 -50.80
N ASN A 299 27.63 -28.60 -51.77
CA ASN A 299 28.74 -29.54 -51.93
C ASN A 299 29.78 -28.99 -52.85
N PHE A 300 31.03 -29.29 -52.53
CA PHE A 300 32.18 -29.03 -53.42
C PHE A 300 32.75 -30.36 -53.86
N ARG A 301 33.00 -30.51 -55.19
CA ARG A 301 33.54 -31.74 -55.79
C ARG A 301 34.76 -31.42 -56.62
N LYS A 302 35.72 -32.33 -56.55
CA LYS A 302 36.85 -32.33 -57.49
C LYS A 302 36.46 -33.21 -58.70
N GLU A 303 36.15 -32.55 -59.78
CA GLU A 303 35.74 -33.22 -61.01
C GLU A 303 36.03 -32.37 -62.22
N SER A 304 36.29 -33.03 -63.37
CA SER A 304 36.52 -32.33 -64.61
C SER A 304 35.16 -32.11 -65.32
N ILE A 305 34.76 -30.85 -65.39
CA ILE A 305 33.48 -30.45 -65.98
C ILE A 305 33.69 -29.31 -67.00
N ILE A 306 33.01 -29.39 -68.14
CA ILE A 306 32.98 -28.32 -69.13
C ILE A 306 31.76 -27.47 -68.88
N GLY A 307 31.94 -26.17 -68.71
CA GLY A 307 30.87 -25.22 -68.49
C GLY A 307 31.08 -23.90 -69.20
N LYS A 308 30.06 -23.07 -69.17
CA LYS A 308 30.12 -21.73 -69.76
C LYS A 308 30.92 -20.80 -68.87
N TYR A 309 31.64 -19.87 -69.54
CA TYR A 309 32.43 -18.86 -68.89
C TYR A 309 32.13 -17.48 -69.52
N TRP A 310 31.95 -16.48 -68.68
CA TRP A 310 31.77 -15.09 -69.11
C TRP A 310 33.11 -14.39 -69.25
N ASP A 311 33.50 -14.10 -70.51
CA ASP A 311 34.63 -13.27 -70.78
C ASP A 311 34.18 -11.86 -71.12
N ARG A 312 34.84 -10.85 -70.50
CA ARG A 312 34.45 -9.44 -70.66
C ARG A 312 34.64 -8.88 -72.09
N GLN A 313 35.56 -9.48 -72.86
CA GLN A 313 35.83 -8.99 -74.20
C GLN A 313 35.06 -9.71 -75.29
N VAL A 314 34.81 -11.02 -75.09
CA VAL A 314 34.32 -11.88 -76.17
C VAL A 314 32.92 -12.49 -75.87
N GLY A 315 32.47 -12.33 -74.66
CA GLY A 315 31.15 -12.89 -74.23
C GLY A 315 31.27 -14.31 -73.68
N ILE A 316 30.24 -15.13 -73.91
CA ILE A 316 30.17 -16.50 -73.38
C ILE A 316 31.06 -17.43 -74.18
N ARG A 317 31.95 -18.18 -73.50
CA ARG A 317 32.78 -19.26 -74.01
C ARG A 317 32.67 -20.52 -73.18
N GLU A 318 33.11 -21.64 -73.69
CA GLU A 318 33.33 -22.86 -72.96
C GLU A 318 34.70 -22.86 -72.28
N LYS A 319 34.71 -23.32 -71.01
CA LYS A 319 35.92 -23.49 -70.20
C LYS A 319 35.84 -24.83 -69.48
N LYS A 320 36.97 -25.52 -69.40
CA LYS A 320 37.11 -26.68 -68.54
C LYS A 320 37.43 -26.24 -67.14
N TYR A 321 36.63 -26.73 -66.20
CA TYR A 321 36.80 -26.53 -64.74
C TYR A 321 37.26 -27.84 -64.10
N ASP A 322 38.12 -27.73 -63.09
CA ASP A 322 38.63 -28.88 -62.33
C ASP A 322 37.79 -29.16 -61.07
N TYR A 323 36.86 -28.26 -60.80
CA TYR A 323 35.98 -28.35 -59.63
C TYR A 323 34.54 -27.93 -59.97
N SER A 324 33.61 -28.49 -59.29
CA SER A 324 32.25 -27.97 -59.21
C SER A 324 31.83 -27.66 -57.79
N SER A 325 30.93 -26.70 -57.61
CA SER A 325 30.37 -26.36 -56.33
C SER A 325 28.89 -25.96 -56.49
N ALA A 326 28.27 -25.59 -55.37
CA ALA A 326 26.93 -25.05 -55.41
C ALA A 326 26.94 -23.61 -54.86
N MET A 327 25.93 -22.85 -55.27
CA MET A 327 25.57 -21.54 -54.69
C MET A 327 24.04 -21.43 -54.57
N ILE A 328 23.57 -20.63 -53.65
CA ILE A 328 22.17 -20.21 -53.49
C ILE A 328 22.07 -18.76 -53.12
#